data_4248d99de7a95f41b2ebf53d7944dc21
#
_entry.id   4248d99de7a95f41b2ebf53d7944dc21
#
_cell.length_a   1.000
_cell.length_b   1.000
_cell.length_c   1.000
_cell.angle_alpha   90.00
_cell.angle_beta   90.00
_cell.angle_gamma   90.00
#
_symmetry.space_group_name_H-M   'P 1'
#
loop_
_entity.id
_entity.type
_entity.pdbx_description
1 polymer ?
#
loop_
_entity_poly.entity_id
_entity_poly.type
_entity_poly.pdbx_seq_one_letter_code
_entity_poly.pdbx_strand_id
1 'polypeptide(L)'
;GELIETLIAARLWEKFPEYGLVRSYQRVPIYDETNRIRTDIDILLSNTDKVMAVEVKHELNKTRDVEEHLKRMELIRKYPPAETVNKQLLGAMAGGVVNTDIMAYAYEAGFYVLELTGESVHLIPPPDGFKPRQW
;
A
#
# COMPACT_ATOMS: atom_id res chain seq x y z
N GLY A 1 -5.71 -11.59 -6.53
CA GLY A 1 -5.81 -12.99 -6.17
C GLY A 1 -6.29 -13.18 -4.75
N GLU A 2 -6.18 -14.39 -4.29
CA GLU A 2 -6.64 -14.76 -2.95
C GLU A 2 -6.04 -13.91 -1.83
N LEU A 3 -4.77 -13.54 -1.95
CA LEU A 3 -4.11 -12.75 -0.91
C LEU A 3 -4.75 -11.38 -0.74
N ILE A 4 -5.07 -10.71 -1.84
CA ILE A 4 -5.76 -9.42 -1.80
C ILE A 4 -7.13 -9.57 -1.14
N GLU A 5 -7.89 -10.58 -1.52
CA GLU A 5 -9.23 -10.83 -0.97
C GLU A 5 -9.17 -11.16 0.51
N THR A 6 -8.17 -11.93 0.94
CA THR A 6 -7.97 -12.25 2.35
C THR A 6 -7.66 -10.98 3.16
N LEU A 7 -6.81 -10.10 2.63
CA LEU A 7 -6.48 -8.83 3.28
C LEU A 7 -7.72 -7.93 3.42
N ILE A 8 -8.54 -7.87 2.37
CA ILE A 8 -9.78 -7.07 2.41
C ILE A 8 -10.77 -7.65 3.40
N ALA A 9 -10.94 -8.98 3.41
CA ALA A 9 -11.84 -9.66 4.35
C ALA A 9 -11.39 -9.46 5.80
N ALA A 10 -10.08 -9.33 6.04
CA ALA A 10 -9.52 -9.06 7.36
C ALA A 10 -9.64 -7.58 7.78
N ARG A 11 -10.28 -6.76 6.96
CA ARG A 11 -10.54 -5.34 7.23
C ARG A 11 -9.24 -4.58 7.47
N LEU A 12 -8.37 -4.62 6.47
CA LEU A 12 -7.02 -4.06 6.51
C LEU A 12 -6.98 -2.61 7.03
N TRP A 13 -8.00 -1.81 6.71
CA TRP A 13 -8.05 -0.40 7.13
C TRP A 13 -8.08 -0.23 8.65
N GLU A 14 -8.53 -1.22 9.40
CA GLU A 14 -8.56 -1.16 10.87
C GLU A 14 -7.18 -1.20 11.50
N LYS A 15 -6.15 -1.60 10.73
CA LYS A 15 -4.77 -1.63 11.21
C LYS A 15 -4.16 -0.24 11.32
N PHE A 16 -4.84 0.78 10.80
CA PHE A 16 -4.37 2.17 10.78
C PHE A 16 -5.40 3.10 11.45
N PRO A 17 -5.69 2.89 12.75
CA PRO A 17 -6.74 3.66 13.42
C PRO A 17 -6.47 5.16 13.45
N GLU A 18 -5.19 5.58 13.44
CA GLU A 18 -4.81 6.99 13.47
C GLU A 18 -5.21 7.74 12.20
N TYR A 19 -5.46 7.03 11.09
CA TYR A 19 -5.85 7.65 9.82
C TYR A 19 -7.35 7.64 9.57
N GLY A 20 -8.11 6.86 10.34
CA GLY A 20 -9.56 6.81 10.19
C GLY A 20 -10.02 6.24 8.84
N LEU A 21 -9.24 5.36 8.24
CA LEU A 21 -9.59 4.75 6.96
C LEU A 21 -10.79 3.81 7.15
N VAL A 22 -11.75 3.86 6.24
CA VAL A 22 -13.04 3.15 6.40
C VAL A 22 -13.47 2.37 5.16
N ARG A 23 -12.78 2.55 4.04
CA ARG A 23 -13.11 1.91 2.76
C ARG A 23 -11.90 1.28 2.14
N SER A 24 -12.15 0.24 1.31
CA SER A 24 -11.11 -0.35 0.48
C SER A 24 -11.62 -0.51 -0.95
N TYR A 25 -10.73 -0.26 -1.89
CA TYR A 25 -10.92 -0.54 -3.32
C TYR A 25 -9.81 -1.49 -3.72
N GLN A 26 -10.08 -2.40 -4.65
CA GLN A 26 -9.07 -3.33 -5.13
C GLN A 26 -8.82 -3.13 -6.61
N ARG A 27 -7.57 -3.36 -7.01
CA ARG A 27 -7.14 -3.30 -8.41
C ARG A 27 -7.56 -2.02 -9.11
N VAL A 28 -7.22 -0.88 -8.48
CA VAL A 28 -7.55 0.44 -9.01
C VAL A 28 -6.56 0.78 -10.12
N PRO A 29 -7.00 0.92 -11.37
CA PRO A 29 -6.08 1.22 -12.47
C PRO A 29 -5.61 2.65 -12.46
N ILE A 30 -4.37 2.86 -12.92
CA ILE A 30 -3.80 4.19 -13.14
C ILE A 30 -3.68 4.39 -14.66
N TYR A 31 -4.46 5.31 -15.19
CA TYR A 31 -4.45 5.64 -16.62
C TYR A 31 -3.58 6.87 -16.85
N ASP A 32 -2.78 6.85 -17.93
CA ASP A 32 -2.01 8.01 -18.35
C ASP A 32 -2.84 8.98 -19.21
N GLU A 33 -2.20 10.03 -19.70
CA GLU A 33 -2.86 11.05 -20.53
C GLU A 33 -3.36 10.52 -21.87
N THR A 34 -2.88 9.35 -22.31
CA THR A 34 -3.35 8.68 -23.52
C THR A 34 -4.45 7.65 -23.23
N ASN A 35 -4.94 7.64 -21.99
CA ASN A 35 -5.96 6.71 -21.50
C ASN A 35 -5.51 5.24 -21.54
N ARG A 36 -4.21 5.01 -21.40
CA ARG A 36 -3.63 3.67 -21.28
C ARG A 36 -3.34 3.36 -19.82
N ILE A 37 -3.54 2.11 -19.44
CA ILE A 37 -3.23 1.64 -18.09
C ILE A 37 -1.72 1.52 -17.93
N ARG A 38 -1.14 2.23 -16.96
CA ARG A 38 0.28 2.17 -16.65
C ARG A 38 0.56 1.07 -15.63
N THR A 39 -0.27 0.95 -14.63
CA THR A 39 -0.24 -0.06 -13.59
C THR A 39 -1.55 -0.01 -12.84
N ASP A 40 -1.69 -0.83 -11.80
CA ASP A 40 -2.83 -0.72 -10.90
C ASP A 40 -2.36 -0.69 -9.44
N ILE A 41 -3.27 -0.29 -8.57
CA ILE A 41 -3.07 -0.30 -7.12
C ILE A 41 -3.77 -1.55 -6.61
N ASP A 42 -3.04 -2.46 -5.96
CA ASP A 42 -3.64 -3.71 -5.47
C ASP A 42 -4.79 -3.44 -4.50
N ILE A 43 -4.52 -2.64 -3.47
CA ILE A 43 -5.54 -2.21 -2.51
C ILE A 43 -5.37 -0.72 -2.25
N LEU A 44 -6.45 0.02 -2.34
CA LEU A 44 -6.49 1.43 -1.96
C LEU A 44 -7.43 1.58 -0.78
N LEU A 45 -6.88 1.99 0.36
CA LEU A 45 -7.66 2.30 1.56
C LEU A 45 -7.97 3.78 1.56
N SER A 46 -9.16 4.17 2.02
CA SER A 46 -9.53 5.58 1.96
C SER A 46 -10.48 6.02 3.06
N ASN A 47 -10.48 7.31 3.28
CA ASN A 47 -11.55 8.04 3.93
C ASN A 47 -11.77 9.34 3.14
N THR A 48 -12.40 10.35 3.76
CA THR A 48 -12.75 11.60 3.09
C THR A 48 -11.52 12.37 2.61
N ASP A 49 -10.42 12.35 3.37
CA ASP A 49 -9.25 13.19 3.10
C ASP A 49 -7.91 12.45 2.98
N LYS A 50 -7.90 11.13 3.18
CA LYS A 50 -6.68 10.33 3.13
C LYS A 50 -6.87 9.07 2.30
N VAL A 51 -5.80 8.65 1.62
CA VAL A 51 -5.72 7.37 0.93
C VAL A 51 -4.39 6.70 1.24
N MET A 52 -4.40 5.38 1.26
CA MET A 52 -3.19 4.58 1.42
C MET A 52 -3.16 3.53 0.32
N ALA A 53 -2.11 3.57 -0.50
CA ALA A 53 -1.91 2.58 -1.56
C ALA A 53 -1.07 1.42 -1.02
N VAL A 54 -1.63 0.21 -1.06
CA VAL A 54 -0.98 -1.00 -0.54
C VAL A 54 -0.63 -1.91 -1.70
N GLU A 55 0.66 -2.25 -1.82
CA GLU A 55 1.13 -3.27 -2.75
C GLU A 55 1.20 -4.60 -2.02
N VAL A 56 0.72 -5.66 -2.67
CA VAL A 56 0.59 -6.99 -2.07
C VAL A 56 1.48 -7.99 -2.80
N LYS A 57 2.34 -8.68 -2.06
CA LYS A 57 3.23 -9.72 -2.58
C LYS A 57 3.08 -11.00 -1.76
N HIS A 58 3.11 -12.16 -2.43
CA HIS A 58 3.16 -13.44 -1.70
C HIS A 58 4.43 -13.51 -0.86
N GLU A 59 5.55 -13.10 -1.45
CA GLU A 59 6.84 -12.99 -0.77
C GLU A 59 7.41 -11.59 -1.01
N LEU A 60 7.53 -10.82 0.06
CA LEU A 60 8.18 -9.51 0.01
C LEU A 60 9.68 -9.73 0.29
N ASN A 61 10.44 -10.03 -0.75
CA ASN A 61 11.82 -10.47 -0.63
C ASN A 61 12.79 -9.85 -1.65
N LYS A 62 12.36 -8.82 -2.40
CA LYS A 62 13.20 -8.18 -3.42
C LYS A 62 13.15 -6.66 -3.26
N THR A 63 14.33 -6.03 -3.34
CA THR A 63 14.42 -4.56 -3.35
C THR A 63 13.60 -3.97 -4.49
N ARG A 64 13.57 -4.65 -5.63
CA ARG A 64 12.80 -4.24 -6.80
C ARG A 64 11.32 -4.02 -6.48
N ASP A 65 10.73 -4.83 -5.58
CA ASP A 65 9.32 -4.69 -5.22
C ASP A 65 9.06 -3.34 -4.54
N VAL A 66 9.96 -2.92 -3.67
CA VAL A 66 9.88 -1.62 -3.01
C VAL A 66 10.06 -0.49 -4.03
N GLU A 67 11.05 -0.62 -4.91
CA GLU A 67 11.33 0.38 -5.94
C GLU A 67 10.16 0.55 -6.92
N GLU A 68 9.54 -0.55 -7.30
CA GLU A 68 8.34 -0.50 -8.16
C GLU A 68 7.18 0.21 -7.48
N HIS A 69 6.99 -0.02 -6.19
CA HIS A 69 5.92 0.66 -5.45
C HIS A 69 6.21 2.16 -5.29
N LEU A 70 7.47 2.54 -5.10
CA LEU A 70 7.85 3.95 -5.10
C LEU A 70 7.47 4.62 -6.42
N LYS A 71 7.74 3.98 -7.55
CA LYS A 71 7.35 4.49 -8.87
C LYS A 71 5.84 4.58 -9.00
N ARG A 72 5.12 3.59 -8.49
CA ARG A 72 3.65 3.61 -8.49
C ARG A 72 3.10 4.81 -7.72
N MET A 73 3.69 5.12 -6.56
CA MET A 73 3.27 6.28 -5.77
C MET A 73 3.42 7.58 -6.57
N GLU A 74 4.51 7.72 -7.32
CA GLU A 74 4.72 8.88 -8.19
C GLU A 74 3.67 8.92 -9.33
N LEU A 75 3.34 7.76 -9.91
CA LEU A 75 2.31 7.67 -10.94
C LEU A 75 0.93 8.05 -10.41
N ILE A 76 0.61 7.69 -9.18
CA ILE A 76 -0.66 8.09 -8.55
C ILE A 76 -0.76 9.61 -8.48
N ARG A 77 0.34 10.30 -8.17
CA ARG A 77 0.34 11.76 -8.13
C ARG A 77 0.28 12.40 -9.51
N LYS A 78 0.96 11.78 -10.49
CA LYS A 78 0.97 12.29 -11.86
C LYS A 78 -0.36 12.09 -12.57
N TYR A 79 -1.00 10.95 -12.35
CA TYR A 79 -2.25 10.54 -12.99
C TYR A 79 -3.25 10.05 -11.93
N PRO A 80 -3.76 10.94 -11.07
CA PRO A 80 -4.51 10.50 -9.89
C PRO A 80 -5.83 9.82 -10.26
N PRO A 81 -6.03 8.57 -9.83
CA PRO A 81 -7.37 7.98 -9.84
C PRO A 81 -8.36 8.85 -9.07
N ALA A 82 -9.64 8.78 -9.43
CA ALA A 82 -10.66 9.63 -8.83
C ALA A 82 -10.67 9.55 -7.30
N GLU A 83 -10.46 8.34 -6.76
CA GLU A 83 -10.45 8.09 -5.32
C GLU A 83 -9.31 8.79 -4.58
N THR A 84 -8.27 9.24 -5.30
CA THR A 84 -7.05 9.83 -4.70
C THR A 84 -6.97 11.34 -4.86
N VAL A 85 -7.88 11.95 -5.62
CA VAL A 85 -7.82 13.36 -5.94
C VAL A 85 -8.00 14.21 -4.68
N ASN A 86 -7.07 15.15 -4.47
CA ASN A 86 -7.10 16.09 -3.33
C ASN A 86 -7.03 15.40 -1.96
N LYS A 87 -6.48 14.21 -1.91
CA LYS A 87 -6.31 13.47 -0.65
C LYS A 87 -4.83 13.29 -0.34
N GLN A 88 -4.52 13.24 0.95
CA GLN A 88 -3.19 12.89 1.43
C GLN A 88 -2.89 11.43 1.06
N LEU A 89 -1.74 11.18 0.43
CA LEU A 89 -1.37 9.86 -0.04
C LEU A 89 -0.28 9.24 0.82
N LEU A 90 -0.59 8.09 1.38
CA LEU A 90 0.31 7.25 2.16
C LEU A 90 0.52 5.93 1.44
N GLY A 91 1.52 5.18 1.84
CA GLY A 91 1.82 3.90 1.21
C GLY A 91 2.17 2.81 2.20
N ALA A 92 1.92 1.58 1.79
CA ALA A 92 2.25 0.39 2.56
C ALA A 92 2.56 -0.77 1.63
N MET A 93 3.25 -1.76 2.15
CA MET A 93 3.49 -3.04 1.48
C MET A 93 3.03 -4.17 2.39
N ALA A 94 2.39 -5.17 1.80
CA ALA A 94 1.90 -6.34 2.53
C ALA A 94 2.47 -7.60 1.89
N GLY A 95 2.93 -8.53 2.73
CA GLY A 95 3.46 -9.80 2.26
C GLY A 95 2.91 -11.00 3.00
N GLY A 96 2.80 -12.14 2.31
CA GLY A 96 2.53 -13.43 2.95
C GLY A 96 3.76 -13.91 3.71
N VAL A 97 4.94 -13.66 3.16
CA VAL A 97 6.25 -13.85 3.80
C VAL A 97 7.02 -12.54 3.62
N VAL A 98 7.63 -12.05 4.70
CA VAL A 98 8.34 -10.77 4.67
C VAL A 98 9.80 -10.99 5.06
N ASN A 99 10.71 -10.67 4.14
CA ASN A 99 12.15 -10.71 4.40
C ASN A 99 12.53 -9.49 5.24
N THR A 100 13.34 -9.70 6.27
CA THR A 100 13.72 -8.65 7.21
C THR A 100 14.45 -7.48 6.56
N ASP A 101 15.37 -7.77 5.64
CA ASP A 101 16.15 -6.72 4.97
C ASP A 101 15.28 -5.88 4.04
N ILE A 102 14.34 -6.53 3.35
CA ILE A 102 13.42 -5.83 2.45
C ILE A 102 12.41 -5.01 3.25
N MET A 103 11.97 -5.52 4.39
CA MET A 103 11.13 -4.77 5.32
C MET A 103 11.84 -3.48 5.76
N ALA A 104 13.11 -3.58 6.15
CA ALA A 104 13.89 -2.40 6.55
C ALA A 104 13.98 -1.38 5.41
N TYR A 105 14.19 -1.85 4.19
CA TYR A 105 14.23 -0.98 3.02
C TYR A 105 12.87 -0.30 2.77
N ALA A 106 11.77 -1.03 2.94
CA ALA A 106 10.43 -0.47 2.82
C ALA A 106 10.18 0.65 3.84
N TYR A 107 10.61 0.45 5.09
CA TYR A 107 10.50 1.49 6.11
C TYR A 107 11.35 2.72 5.77
N GLU A 108 12.55 2.53 5.26
CA GLU A 108 13.40 3.65 4.81
C GLU A 108 12.74 4.43 3.68
N ALA A 109 12.01 3.74 2.82
CA ALA A 109 11.25 4.36 1.74
C ALA A 109 10.01 5.12 2.23
N GLY A 110 9.61 4.92 3.49
CA GLY A 110 8.46 5.58 4.10
C GLY A 110 7.17 4.77 4.05
N PHE A 111 7.27 3.46 3.75
CA PHE A 111 6.12 2.56 3.71
C PHE A 111 5.91 1.87 5.05
N TYR A 112 4.64 1.69 5.44
CA TYR A 112 4.28 0.70 6.44
C TYR A 112 4.43 -0.70 5.85
N VAL A 113 4.63 -1.69 6.71
CA VAL A 113 4.73 -3.10 6.29
C VAL A 113 3.75 -3.94 7.10
N LEU A 114 2.97 -4.77 6.38
CA LEU A 114 2.03 -5.70 6.98
C LEU A 114 2.41 -7.12 6.57
N GLU A 115 2.16 -8.06 7.45
CA GLU A 115 2.39 -9.48 7.18
C GLU A 115 1.11 -10.27 7.40
N LEU A 116 0.80 -11.17 6.47
CA LEU A 116 -0.33 -12.07 6.57
C LEU A 116 0.18 -13.43 7.07
N THR A 117 -0.33 -13.86 8.22
CA THR A 117 -0.02 -15.17 8.80
C THR A 117 -1.32 -15.94 8.94
N GLY A 118 -1.51 -16.97 8.12
CA GLY A 118 -2.80 -17.65 8.03
C GLY A 118 -3.86 -16.69 7.51
N GLU A 119 -4.89 -16.42 8.31
CA GLU A 119 -5.93 -15.45 7.97
C GLU A 119 -5.80 -14.14 8.76
N SER A 120 -4.72 -14.01 9.53
CA SER A 120 -4.47 -12.84 10.39
C SER A 120 -3.53 -11.87 9.72
N VAL A 121 -3.88 -10.59 9.75
CA VAL A 121 -3.06 -9.51 9.23
C VAL A 121 -2.43 -8.77 10.39
N HIS A 122 -1.11 -8.59 10.32
CA HIS A 122 -0.36 -7.89 11.36
C HIS A 122 0.35 -6.68 10.76
N LEU A 123 0.08 -5.50 11.31
CA LEU A 123 0.94 -4.35 11.05
C LEU A 123 2.22 -4.58 11.85
N ILE A 124 3.33 -4.75 11.13
CA ILE A 124 4.61 -4.93 11.79
C ILE A 124 4.98 -3.61 12.45
N PRO A 125 5.29 -3.61 13.77
CA PRO A 125 5.66 -2.36 14.44
C PRO A 125 6.86 -1.72 13.73
N PRO A 126 6.74 -0.46 13.27
CA PRO A 126 7.86 0.19 12.61
C PRO A 126 8.98 0.49 13.60
N PRO A 127 10.22 0.63 13.11
CA PRO A 127 11.35 0.96 13.98
C PRO A 127 11.21 2.36 14.57
N ASP A 128 11.90 2.60 15.66
CA ASP A 128 11.96 3.93 16.27
C ASP A 128 12.47 4.94 15.23
N GLY A 129 11.82 6.10 15.18
CA GLY A 129 12.18 7.14 14.22
C GLY A 129 11.56 6.97 12.84
N PHE A 130 10.76 5.91 12.63
CA PHE A 130 10.06 5.75 11.36
C PHE A 130 9.14 6.94 11.08
N LYS A 131 9.23 7.48 9.87
CA LYS A 131 8.34 8.54 9.39
C LYS A 131 7.64 8.06 8.13
N PRO A 132 6.31 7.86 8.17
CA PRO A 132 5.59 7.53 6.95
C PRO A 132 5.71 8.68 5.96
N ARG A 133 6.05 8.33 4.71
CA ARG A 133 6.15 9.34 3.66
C ARG A 133 4.77 9.70 3.17
N GLN A 134 4.60 10.97 2.80
CA GLN A 134 3.42 11.48 2.12
C GLN A 134 3.83 11.86 0.70
N TRP A 135 3.13 11.35 -0.26
CA TRP A 135 3.37 11.63 -1.68
C TRP A 135 2.49 12.71 -2.27
#